data_0b62efe5584c8ea37a11904048595b8e
#
_entry.id   0b62efe5584c8ea37a11904048595b8e
#
_cell.length_a   1.000
_cell.length_b   1.000
_cell.length_c   1.000
_cell.angle_alpha   90.00
_cell.angle_beta   90.00
_cell.angle_gamma   90.00
#
_symmetry.space_group_name_H-M   'P 1'
#
loop_
_entity.id
_entity.type
_entity.pdbx_description
1 polymer ?
#
loop_
_entity_poly.entity_id
_entity_poly.type
_entity_poly.pdbx_seq_one_letter_code
_entity_poly.pdbx_strand_id
1 'polypeptide(L)'
;ESGRLHMMPIDRSAKGDAWQRVARIGARLMDQGKWIIMFPEATRAPRGEQLLYKSGAARLALETGAVIVPVAAATGRCWPRASWTFVPGTVDVSVGPALRAMKDESAVEFMGRVEAWIEAEMRVIDAEAYAS
;
A
#
# COMPACT_ATOMS: atom_id res chain seq x y z
N GLU A 1 0.10 18.35 18.62
CA GLU A 1 1.22 18.36 17.66
C GLU A 1 0.73 17.76 16.36
N SER A 2 0.53 18.64 15.38
CA SER A 2 0.09 18.22 14.04
C SER A 2 1.21 17.42 13.37
N GLY A 3 1.00 16.14 13.20
CA GLY A 3 1.91 15.28 12.45
C GLY A 3 2.03 15.75 11.01
N ARG A 4 3.15 16.36 10.68
CA ARG A 4 3.45 16.70 9.28
C ARG A 4 3.64 15.40 8.49
N LEU A 5 2.82 15.23 7.46
CA LEU A 5 2.99 14.17 6.49
C LEU A 5 4.30 14.45 5.73
N HIS A 6 5.31 13.61 5.94
CA HIS A 6 6.58 13.74 5.22
C HIS A 6 6.47 12.91 3.93
N MET A 7 6.29 13.59 2.80
CA MET A 7 6.35 12.95 1.50
C MET A 7 7.80 12.77 1.09
N MET A 8 8.19 11.53 0.74
CA MET A 8 9.50 11.25 0.16
C MET A 8 9.40 11.26 -1.36
N PRO A 9 10.03 12.21 -2.04
CA PRO A 9 10.15 12.13 -3.49
C PRO A 9 11.10 10.97 -3.85
N ILE A 10 10.61 10.05 -4.68
CA ILE A 10 11.42 8.97 -5.22
C ILE A 10 11.84 9.36 -6.62
N ASP A 11 13.15 9.59 -6.82
CA ASP A 11 13.72 9.73 -8.15
C ASP A 11 13.82 8.34 -8.79
N ARG A 12 13.03 8.13 -9.85
CA ARG A 12 12.95 6.84 -10.56
C ARG A 12 14.12 6.58 -11.50
N SER A 13 15.00 7.56 -11.72
CA SER A 13 16.11 7.46 -12.67
C SER A 13 17.31 6.67 -12.15
N ALA A 14 17.46 6.52 -10.82
CA ALA A 14 18.57 5.82 -10.17
C ALA A 14 18.05 4.60 -9.38
N LYS A 15 17.79 3.50 -10.08
CA LYS A 15 17.07 2.32 -9.51
C LYS A 15 17.72 1.66 -8.29
N GLY A 16 19.03 1.66 -8.17
CA GLY A 16 19.74 1.02 -7.03
C GLY A 16 19.83 1.93 -5.81
N ASP A 17 20.29 3.16 -6.00
CA ASP A 17 20.52 4.11 -4.91
C ASP A 17 19.20 4.66 -4.33
N ALA A 18 18.15 4.76 -5.16
CA ALA A 18 16.84 5.22 -4.74
C ALA A 18 16.23 4.28 -3.68
N TRP A 19 16.33 2.96 -3.88
CA TRP A 19 15.83 1.99 -2.92
C TRP A 19 16.56 2.07 -1.57
N GLN A 20 17.90 2.10 -1.59
CA GLN A 20 18.69 2.21 -0.36
C GLN A 20 18.36 3.47 0.43
N ARG A 21 18.09 4.57 -0.27
CA ARG A 21 17.67 5.82 0.37
C ARG A 21 16.29 5.67 1.02
N VAL A 22 15.33 5.08 0.32
CA VAL A 22 13.98 4.80 0.85
C VAL A 22 14.05 3.91 2.09
N ALA A 23 14.81 2.83 2.04
CA ALA A 23 14.97 1.90 3.15
C ALA A 23 15.61 2.58 4.37
N ARG A 24 16.65 3.38 4.16
CA ARG A 24 17.35 4.11 5.24
C ARG A 24 16.46 5.16 5.90
N ILE A 25 15.76 5.97 5.11
CA ILE A 25 14.85 6.98 5.63
C ILE A 25 13.65 6.32 6.31
N GLY A 26 13.11 5.26 5.70
CA GLY A 26 12.02 4.49 6.25
C GLY A 26 12.35 3.88 7.61
N ALA A 27 13.50 3.23 7.74
CA ALA A 27 13.97 2.67 9.00
C ALA A 27 14.10 3.75 10.09
N ARG A 28 14.69 4.90 9.75
CA ARG A 28 14.83 6.04 10.68
C ARG A 28 13.47 6.57 11.14
N LEU A 29 12.52 6.71 10.24
CA LEU A 29 11.18 7.20 10.59
C LEU A 29 10.44 6.21 11.50
N MET A 30 10.55 4.92 11.22
CA MET A 30 9.95 3.87 12.07
C MET A 30 10.60 3.82 13.45
N ASP A 31 11.91 4.00 13.57
CA ASP A 31 12.60 4.12 14.85
C ASP A 31 12.11 5.31 15.68
N GLN A 32 11.62 6.36 15.02
CA GLN A 32 10.98 7.51 15.65
C GLN A 32 9.49 7.29 15.97
N GLY A 33 8.97 6.07 15.81
CA GLY A 33 7.58 5.74 16.04
C GLY A 33 6.62 6.25 14.96
N LYS A 34 7.11 6.59 13.77
CA LYS A 34 6.30 7.06 12.66
C LYS A 34 5.84 5.89 11.78
N TRP A 35 4.66 6.02 11.22
CA TRP A 35 4.11 5.07 10.27
C TRP A 35 4.50 5.45 8.86
N ILE A 36 4.73 4.45 8.02
CA ILE A 36 4.99 4.63 6.60
C ILE A 36 3.80 4.11 5.83
N ILE A 37 3.21 4.97 5.01
CA ILE A 37 2.12 4.59 4.10
C ILE A 37 2.72 4.32 2.73
N MET A 38 2.43 3.15 2.17
CA MET A 38 2.89 2.74 0.84
C MET A 38 1.71 2.29 0.00
N PHE A 39 1.74 2.66 -1.27
CA PHE A 39 0.76 2.23 -2.26
C PHE A 39 1.42 1.17 -3.17
N PRO A 40 1.13 -0.12 -2.96
CA PRO A 40 1.86 -1.19 -3.64
C PRO A 40 1.61 -1.24 -5.15
N GLU A 41 0.48 -0.74 -5.60
CA GLU A 41 0.14 -0.65 -7.02
C GLU A 41 0.90 0.47 -7.74
N ALA A 42 1.52 1.39 -7.01
CA ALA A 42 2.23 2.58 -7.49
C ALA A 42 1.38 3.55 -8.34
N THR A 43 0.13 3.24 -8.59
CA THR A 43 -0.87 4.08 -9.28
C THR A 43 -2.27 3.67 -8.84
N ARG A 44 -3.27 4.46 -9.17
CA ARG A 44 -4.66 4.10 -8.90
C ARG A 44 -5.14 3.06 -9.92
N ALA A 45 -5.69 1.95 -9.44
CA ALA A 45 -6.36 0.97 -10.28
C ALA A 45 -7.70 1.54 -10.79
N PRO A 46 -8.12 1.21 -12.01
CA PRO A 46 -9.51 1.37 -12.40
C PRO A 46 -10.42 0.56 -11.45
N ARG A 47 -11.63 1.06 -11.19
CA ARG A 47 -12.57 0.39 -10.30
C ARG A 47 -12.90 -1.01 -10.84
N GLY A 48 -12.79 -2.02 -9.98
CA GLY A 48 -13.03 -3.42 -10.34
C GLY A 48 -11.86 -4.13 -11.03
N GLU A 49 -10.72 -3.48 -11.17
CA GLU A 49 -9.51 -4.07 -11.73
C GLU A 49 -8.44 -4.27 -10.67
N GLN A 50 -7.67 -5.33 -10.83
CA GLN A 50 -6.50 -5.61 -10.01
C GLN A 50 -5.23 -5.25 -10.79
N LEU A 51 -4.38 -4.41 -10.20
CA LEU A 51 -3.05 -4.11 -10.73
C LEU A 51 -2.00 -5.00 -10.08
N LEU A 52 -0.85 -5.09 -10.74
CA LEU A 52 0.30 -5.79 -10.18
C LEU A 52 0.85 -5.05 -8.96
N TYR A 53 0.92 -5.74 -7.82
CA TYR A 53 1.51 -5.21 -6.60
C TYR A 53 3.03 -5.30 -6.63
N LYS A 54 3.68 -4.22 -6.22
CA LYS A 54 5.13 -4.16 -6.08
C LYS A 54 5.55 -4.57 -4.68
N SER A 55 6.63 -5.30 -4.57
CA SER A 55 7.10 -5.88 -3.30
C SER A 55 7.87 -4.91 -2.39
N GLY A 56 7.92 -3.62 -2.71
CA GLY A 56 8.69 -2.63 -1.96
C GLY A 56 8.32 -2.53 -0.48
N ALA A 57 7.03 -2.58 -0.15
CA ALA A 57 6.57 -2.55 1.23
C ALA A 57 7.03 -3.80 2.01
N ALA A 58 6.89 -4.98 1.41
CA ALA A 58 7.34 -6.22 2.02
C ALA A 58 8.87 -6.26 2.18
N ARG A 59 9.60 -5.76 1.21
CA ARG A 59 11.06 -5.63 1.29
C ARG A 59 11.50 -4.73 2.43
N LEU A 60 10.85 -3.57 2.59
CA LEU A 60 11.12 -2.66 3.70
C LEU A 60 10.82 -3.32 5.05
N ALA A 61 9.69 -4.03 5.16
CA ALA A 61 9.32 -4.74 6.37
C ALA A 61 10.32 -5.85 6.73
N LEU A 62 10.82 -6.60 5.75
CA LEU A 62 11.86 -7.62 5.98
C LEU A 62 13.18 -7.01 6.46
N GLU A 63 13.60 -5.89 5.88
CA GLU A 63 14.84 -5.21 6.23
C GLU A 63 14.80 -4.56 7.63
N THR A 64 13.62 -4.16 8.08
CA THR A 64 13.44 -3.40 9.34
C THR A 64 12.79 -4.21 10.46
N GLY A 65 12.26 -5.39 10.17
CA GLY A 65 11.47 -6.17 11.14
C GLY A 65 10.08 -5.59 11.42
N ALA A 66 9.63 -4.62 10.64
CA ALA A 66 8.32 -4.00 10.80
C ALA A 66 7.18 -4.94 10.39
N VAL A 67 5.99 -4.66 10.91
CA VAL A 67 4.75 -5.31 10.45
C VAL A 67 4.12 -4.51 9.32
N ILE A 68 3.33 -5.19 8.50
CA ILE A 68 2.48 -4.55 7.48
C ILE A 68 1.03 -4.62 7.97
N VAL A 69 0.36 -3.48 7.98
CA VAL A 69 -1.09 -3.41 8.20
C VAL A 69 -1.73 -3.15 6.84
N PRO A 70 -2.39 -4.14 6.23
CA PRO A 70 -3.04 -3.94 4.96
C PRO A 70 -4.32 -3.10 5.11
N VAL A 71 -4.55 -2.21 4.15
CA VAL A 71 -5.73 -1.36 4.12
C VAL A 71 -6.35 -1.43 2.73
N ALA A 72 -7.62 -1.81 2.67
CA ALA A 72 -8.42 -1.76 1.46
C ALA A 72 -9.33 -0.53 1.49
N ALA A 73 -9.36 0.25 0.43
CA ALA A 73 -10.16 1.46 0.34
C ALA A 73 -10.90 1.54 -1.00
N ALA A 74 -12.23 1.52 -0.95
CA ALA A 74 -13.09 1.59 -2.12
C ALA A 74 -13.32 3.06 -2.55
N THR A 75 -12.30 3.70 -3.08
CA THR A 75 -12.34 5.12 -3.48
C THR A 75 -12.82 5.35 -4.90
N GLY A 76 -12.81 4.34 -5.75
CA GLY A 76 -13.05 4.45 -7.19
C GLY A 76 -14.45 4.97 -7.57
N ARG A 77 -15.44 4.76 -6.69
CA ARG A 77 -16.80 5.27 -6.90
C ARG A 77 -16.87 6.79 -6.74
N CYS A 78 -16.17 7.33 -5.75
CA CYS A 78 -16.19 8.76 -5.42
C CYS A 78 -15.11 9.55 -6.17
N TRP A 79 -14.02 8.89 -6.53
CA TRP A 79 -12.92 9.51 -7.25
C TRP A 79 -12.39 8.58 -8.35
N PRO A 80 -13.06 8.51 -9.51
CA PRO A 80 -12.63 7.69 -10.63
C PRO A 80 -11.23 8.07 -11.12
N ARG A 81 -10.51 7.09 -11.66
CA ARG A 81 -9.20 7.32 -12.26
C ARG A 81 -9.31 8.35 -13.39
N ALA A 82 -8.30 9.22 -13.49
CA ALA A 82 -8.24 10.31 -14.48
C ALA A 82 -9.36 11.35 -14.39
N SER A 83 -10.12 11.37 -13.29
CA SER A 83 -11.12 12.40 -13.04
C SER A 83 -10.55 13.53 -12.17
N TRP A 84 -10.86 14.76 -12.52
CA TRP A 84 -10.59 15.94 -11.71
C TRP A 84 -11.77 16.29 -10.79
N THR A 85 -12.88 15.59 -10.95
CA THR A 85 -14.10 15.81 -10.17
C THR A 85 -14.32 14.67 -9.19
N PHE A 86 -14.76 15.03 -7.99
CA PHE A 86 -15.20 14.08 -6.96
C PHE A 86 -16.70 13.92 -7.07
N VAL A 87 -17.17 12.69 -6.99
CA VAL A 87 -18.59 12.36 -6.87
C VAL A 87 -18.90 12.19 -5.38
N PRO A 88 -19.87 12.93 -4.82
CA PRO A 88 -20.27 12.73 -3.43
C PRO A 88 -20.69 11.30 -3.15
N GLY A 89 -20.29 10.77 -2.03
CA GLY A 89 -20.63 9.40 -1.63
C GLY A 89 -19.84 8.94 -0.41
N THR A 90 -20.08 7.71 0.00
CA THR A 90 -19.39 7.05 1.09
C THR A 90 -18.19 6.26 0.56
N VAL A 91 -17.05 6.42 1.19
CA VAL A 91 -15.86 5.63 0.94
C VAL A 91 -15.73 4.60 2.05
N ASP A 92 -15.80 3.31 1.67
CA ASP A 92 -15.58 2.22 2.60
C ASP A 92 -14.09 1.92 2.70
N VAL A 93 -13.59 1.81 3.94
CA VAL A 93 -12.21 1.49 4.23
C VAL A 93 -12.19 0.31 5.20
N SER A 94 -11.41 -0.72 4.86
CA SER A 94 -11.20 -1.87 5.72
C SER A 94 -9.73 -1.93 6.12
N VAL A 95 -9.48 -2.04 7.43
CA VAL A 95 -8.14 -2.15 8.00
C VAL A 95 -7.95 -3.58 8.50
N GLY A 96 -6.93 -4.25 7.98
CA GLY A 96 -6.66 -5.64 8.29
C GLY A 96 -5.78 -5.85 9.52
N PRO A 97 -5.50 -7.10 9.85
CA PRO A 97 -4.59 -7.44 10.93
C PRO A 97 -3.15 -7.09 10.57
N ALA A 98 -2.32 -6.87 11.57
CA ALA A 98 -0.89 -6.70 11.39
C ALA A 98 -0.26 -8.02 10.90
N LEU A 99 0.39 -7.99 9.75
CA LEU A 99 1.06 -9.13 9.15
C LEU A 99 2.58 -9.04 9.39
N ARG A 100 3.14 -10.13 9.90
CA ARG A 100 4.59 -10.29 10.06
C ARG A 100 5.13 -11.21 8.98
N ALA A 101 6.37 -10.96 8.57
CA ALA A 101 7.09 -11.91 7.73
C ALA A 101 7.29 -13.23 8.49
N MET A 102 7.08 -14.35 7.81
CA MET A 102 7.39 -15.66 8.33
C MET A 102 8.88 -15.97 8.14
N LYS A 103 9.39 -16.95 8.88
CA LYS A 103 10.78 -17.42 8.72
C LYS A 103 11.02 -17.82 7.27
N ASP A 104 12.11 -17.34 6.69
CA ASP A 104 12.54 -17.64 5.32
C ASP A 104 11.54 -17.18 4.22
N GLU A 105 10.57 -16.37 4.57
CA GLU A 105 9.64 -15.79 3.60
C GLU A 105 10.31 -14.71 2.76
N SER A 106 10.18 -14.78 1.43
CA SER A 106 10.66 -13.75 0.53
C SER A 106 9.75 -12.52 0.52
N ALA A 107 10.26 -11.39 0.02
CA ALA A 107 9.46 -10.18 -0.13
C ALA A 107 8.26 -10.40 -1.07
N VAL A 108 8.44 -11.19 -2.13
CA VAL A 108 7.36 -11.52 -3.07
C VAL A 108 6.28 -12.38 -2.40
N GLU A 109 6.66 -13.39 -1.63
CA GLU A 109 5.72 -14.23 -0.88
C GLU A 109 4.97 -13.42 0.17
N PHE A 110 5.67 -12.59 0.93
CA PHE A 110 5.04 -11.72 1.93
C PHE A 110 4.06 -10.73 1.28
N MET A 111 4.47 -10.08 0.19
CA MET A 111 3.57 -9.19 -0.55
C MET A 111 2.37 -9.93 -1.13
N GLY A 112 2.54 -11.17 -1.54
CA GLY A 112 1.43 -12.02 -2.00
C GLY A 112 0.35 -12.23 -0.94
N ARG A 113 0.73 -12.39 0.33
CA ARG A 113 -0.24 -12.47 1.45
C ARG A 113 -0.96 -11.14 1.68
N VAL A 114 -0.24 -10.03 1.59
CA VAL A 114 -0.82 -8.68 1.70
C VAL A 114 -1.82 -8.43 0.57
N GLU A 115 -1.42 -8.72 -0.66
CA GLU A 115 -2.26 -8.61 -1.85
C GLU A 115 -3.53 -9.46 -1.74
N ALA A 116 -3.39 -10.72 -1.35
CA ALA A 116 -4.52 -11.63 -1.20
C ALA A 116 -5.57 -11.08 -0.22
N TRP A 117 -5.12 -10.51 0.89
CA TRP A 117 -6.02 -9.90 1.86
C TRP A 117 -6.73 -8.67 1.30
N ILE A 118 -5.98 -7.74 0.70
CA ILE A 118 -6.54 -6.49 0.15
C ILE A 118 -7.54 -6.80 -0.95
N GLU A 119 -7.20 -7.69 -1.88
CA GLU A 119 -8.09 -8.04 -3.00
C GLU A 119 -9.35 -8.77 -2.54
N ALA A 120 -9.25 -9.62 -1.53
CA ALA A 120 -10.42 -10.26 -0.94
C ALA A 120 -11.34 -9.22 -0.27
N GLU A 121 -10.79 -8.27 0.49
CA GLU A 121 -11.56 -7.20 1.12
C GLU A 121 -12.18 -6.24 0.10
N MET A 122 -11.47 -5.90 -0.96
CA MET A 122 -12.03 -5.06 -2.04
C MET A 122 -13.30 -5.68 -2.65
N ARG A 123 -13.32 -7.00 -2.81
CA ARG A 123 -14.52 -7.72 -3.31
C ARG A 123 -15.68 -7.73 -2.31
N VAL A 124 -15.42 -7.49 -1.04
CA VAL A 124 -16.44 -7.34 -0.01
C VAL A 124 -16.96 -5.90 0.05
N ILE A 125 -16.06 -4.92 0.14
CA ILE A 125 -16.42 -3.51 0.35
C ILE A 125 -16.87 -2.79 -0.93
N ASP A 126 -16.52 -3.30 -2.10
CA ASP A 126 -16.96 -2.80 -3.41
C ASP A 126 -17.41 -3.95 -4.32
N ALA A 127 -18.27 -4.81 -3.80
CA ALA A 127 -18.74 -6.03 -4.47
C ALA A 127 -19.31 -5.75 -5.87
N GLU A 128 -20.01 -4.65 -6.06
CA GLU A 128 -20.58 -4.24 -7.34
C GLU A 128 -19.54 -4.08 -8.44
N ALA A 129 -18.34 -3.60 -8.09
CA ALA A 129 -17.27 -3.37 -9.05
C ALA A 129 -16.68 -4.66 -9.62
N TYR A 130 -16.79 -5.76 -8.84
CA TYR A 130 -16.24 -7.08 -9.18
C TYR A 130 -17.33 -8.08 -9.59
N ALA A 131 -18.59 -7.68 -9.56
CA ALA A 131 -19.69 -8.48 -10.06
C ALA A 131 -19.69 -8.43 -11.59
N SER A 132 -19.33 -9.52 -12.23
CA SER A 132 -19.38 -9.67 -13.71
C SER A 132 -20.39 -10.71 -14.11
#